data_ddae2c2b20eb53a5753533f202a48d8c
#
_entry.id   ddae2c2b20eb53a5753533f202a48d8c
#
_cell.length_a   1.000
_cell.length_b   1.000
_cell.length_c   1.000
_cell.angle_alpha   90.00
_cell.angle_beta   90.00
_cell.angle_gamma   90.00
#
_symmetry.space_group_name_H-M   'P 1'
#
loop_
_entity.id
_entity.type
_entity.pdbx_description
1 polymer ?
#
loop_
_entity_poly.entity_id
_entity_poly.type
_entity_poly.pdbx_seq_one_letter_code
_entity_poly.pdbx_strand_id
1 'polypeptide(L)'
;MTKELSPILIRADLGETYEDRKMIAEAALEAGYTDIVIRKGDEALTRLARYNAVIADGEFLFLDGDKIGTIADITDSEGMEKAYRITTPYAVVNPADWRVIPLENLISRFQNTGIKLYACVANKSEAKLARETMEVGCDGIAVVVSTP
;
A
#
# COMPACT_ATOMS: atom_id res chain seq x y z
N MET A 1 19.96 2.17 8.44
CA MET A 1 19.70 1.36 7.25
C MET A 1 18.21 1.15 7.09
N THR A 2 17.63 1.63 6.00
CA THR A 2 16.20 1.53 5.77
C THR A 2 15.87 0.15 5.22
N LYS A 3 14.92 -0.55 5.81
CA LYS A 3 14.44 -1.83 5.29
C LYS A 3 13.70 -1.58 3.98
N GLU A 4 13.95 -2.39 2.98
CA GLU A 4 13.18 -2.36 1.76
C GLU A 4 11.92 -3.19 1.94
N LEU A 5 10.80 -2.65 1.47
CA LEU A 5 9.54 -3.38 1.49
C LEU A 5 9.49 -4.37 0.33
N SER A 6 8.81 -5.49 0.56
CA SER A 6 8.50 -6.45 -0.49
C SER A 6 7.68 -5.76 -1.60
N PRO A 7 7.76 -6.23 -2.85
CA PRO A 7 6.88 -5.72 -3.91
C PRO A 7 5.39 -5.95 -3.63
N ILE A 8 5.06 -6.78 -2.66
CA ILE A 8 3.67 -7.05 -2.30
C ILE A 8 3.43 -6.65 -0.85
N LEU A 9 2.55 -5.69 -0.63
CA LEU A 9 2.06 -5.29 0.69
C LEU A 9 0.64 -5.80 0.82
N ILE A 10 0.28 -6.28 2.03
CA ILE A 10 -1.11 -6.64 2.33
C ILE A 10 -1.69 -5.57 3.23
N ARG A 11 -2.79 -4.97 2.83
CA ARG A 11 -3.44 -3.93 3.62
C ARG A 11 -4.43 -4.54 4.59
N ALA A 12 -4.03 -4.65 5.86
CA ALA A 12 -4.88 -5.12 6.95
C ALA A 12 -5.38 -3.96 7.82
N ASP A 13 -5.31 -2.73 7.31
CA ASP A 13 -5.66 -1.52 8.04
C ASP A 13 -7.07 -1.01 7.74
N LEU A 14 -7.72 -1.53 6.71
CA LEU A 14 -8.97 -0.97 6.18
C LEU A 14 -10.26 -1.62 6.72
N GLY A 15 -10.17 -2.78 7.36
CA GLY A 15 -11.35 -3.43 7.92
C GLY A 15 -12.07 -2.56 8.96
N GLU A 16 -13.40 -2.65 9.03
CA GLU A 16 -14.19 -1.82 9.92
C GLU A 16 -13.95 -2.12 11.40
N THR A 17 -13.78 -3.40 11.75
CA THR A 17 -13.57 -3.81 13.13
C THR A 17 -12.15 -4.34 13.33
N TYR A 18 -11.69 -4.32 14.57
CA TYR A 18 -10.40 -4.92 14.91
C TYR A 18 -10.34 -6.41 14.53
N GLU A 19 -11.44 -7.13 14.77
CA GLU A 19 -11.48 -8.55 14.43
C GLU A 19 -11.33 -8.79 12.93
N ASP A 20 -11.94 -7.96 12.09
CA ASP A 20 -11.78 -8.03 10.65
C ASP A 20 -10.32 -7.80 10.24
N ARG A 21 -9.71 -6.78 10.80
CA ARG A 21 -8.31 -6.44 10.51
C ARG A 21 -7.37 -7.55 10.97
N LYS A 22 -7.64 -8.13 12.13
CA LYS A 22 -6.87 -9.25 12.66
C LYS A 22 -6.97 -10.48 11.75
N MET A 23 -8.17 -10.80 11.27
CA MET A 23 -8.39 -11.93 10.35
C MET A 23 -7.56 -11.77 9.07
N ILE A 24 -7.55 -10.56 8.53
CA ILE A 24 -6.78 -10.28 7.31
C ILE A 24 -5.28 -10.46 7.57
N ALA A 25 -4.79 -9.92 8.69
CA ALA A 25 -3.38 -10.05 9.05
C ALA A 25 -2.98 -11.51 9.25
N GLU A 26 -3.80 -12.29 9.97
CA GLU A 26 -3.55 -13.72 10.20
C GLU A 26 -3.52 -14.49 8.88
N ALA A 27 -4.50 -14.25 8.00
CA ALA A 27 -4.56 -14.92 6.71
C ALA A 27 -3.33 -14.60 5.85
N ALA A 28 -2.89 -13.35 5.86
CA ALA A 28 -1.72 -12.91 5.11
C ALA A 28 -0.46 -13.61 5.63
N LEU A 29 -0.29 -13.70 6.95
CA LEU A 29 0.86 -14.37 7.56
C LEU A 29 0.86 -15.87 7.24
N GLU A 30 -0.31 -16.52 7.30
CA GLU A 30 -0.44 -17.94 6.95
C GLU A 30 -0.09 -18.19 5.48
N ALA A 31 -0.39 -17.23 4.62
CA ALA A 31 -0.08 -17.32 3.19
C ALA A 31 1.39 -17.03 2.88
N GLY A 32 2.18 -16.61 3.87
CA GLY A 32 3.61 -16.38 3.71
C GLY A 32 4.01 -14.95 3.38
N TYR A 33 3.10 -14.00 3.45
CA TYR A 33 3.44 -12.59 3.23
C TYR A 33 4.15 -12.03 4.45
N THR A 34 5.12 -11.16 4.20
CA THR A 34 6.02 -10.65 5.25
C THR A 34 5.84 -9.17 5.55
N ASP A 35 5.17 -8.42 4.67
CA ASP A 35 5.00 -6.97 4.82
C ASP A 35 3.52 -6.65 4.83
N ILE A 36 3.03 -6.25 6.01
CA ILE A 36 1.60 -6.07 6.25
C ILE A 36 1.36 -4.68 6.81
N VAL A 37 0.41 -3.95 6.22
CA VAL A 37 0.01 -2.64 6.70
C VAL A 37 -1.07 -2.83 7.76
N ILE A 38 -0.83 -2.34 8.97
CA ILE A 38 -1.78 -2.38 10.06
C ILE A 38 -2.17 -0.95 10.46
N ARG A 39 -3.32 -0.81 11.12
CA ARG A 39 -3.81 0.50 11.56
C ARG A 39 -3.13 0.92 12.87
N LYS A 40 -2.83 2.20 13.02
CA LYS A 40 -2.38 2.74 14.30
C LYS A 40 -3.43 2.41 15.36
N GLY A 41 -2.98 1.86 16.48
CA GLY A 41 -3.86 1.34 17.53
C GLY A 41 -3.95 -0.18 17.53
N ASP A 42 -3.60 -0.84 16.42
CA ASP A 42 -3.62 -2.29 16.31
C ASP A 42 -2.25 -2.94 16.56
N GLU A 43 -1.40 -2.29 17.35
CA GLU A 43 -0.02 -2.76 17.56
C GLU A 43 0.07 -4.15 18.20
N ALA A 44 -1.02 -4.62 18.84
CA ALA A 44 -1.09 -5.99 19.33
C ALA A 44 -0.88 -7.02 18.21
N LEU A 45 -1.21 -6.66 16.96
CA LEU A 45 -1.02 -7.55 15.82
C LEU A 45 0.45 -7.82 15.50
N THR A 46 1.37 -6.99 15.98
CA THR A 46 2.80 -7.22 15.79
C THR A 46 3.29 -8.47 16.52
N ARG A 47 2.49 -9.00 17.45
CA ARG A 47 2.83 -10.19 18.23
C ARG A 47 2.40 -11.50 17.57
N LEU A 48 1.67 -11.43 16.45
CA LEU A 48 1.18 -12.63 15.77
C LEU A 48 2.31 -13.47 15.17
N ALA A 49 3.35 -12.82 14.68
CA ALA A 49 4.50 -13.47 14.07
C ALA A 49 5.61 -12.45 13.87
N ARG A 50 6.76 -12.89 13.39
CA ARG A 50 7.83 -11.97 13.00
C ARG A 50 7.60 -11.52 11.56
N TYR A 51 7.29 -10.25 11.36
CA TYR A 51 7.05 -9.67 10.05
C TYR A 51 7.29 -8.16 10.10
N ASN A 52 7.27 -7.51 8.95
CA ASN A 52 7.36 -6.06 8.87
C ASN A 52 5.97 -5.46 9.00
N ALA A 53 5.66 -4.92 10.17
CA ALA A 53 4.39 -4.24 10.42
C ALA A 53 4.54 -2.77 10.03
N VAL A 54 3.91 -2.41 8.92
CA VAL A 54 3.88 -1.02 8.44
C VAL A 54 2.63 -0.38 9.02
N ILE A 55 2.82 0.65 9.83
CA ILE A 55 1.70 1.27 10.57
C ILE A 55 1.12 2.44 9.79
N ALA A 56 -0.18 2.34 9.48
CA ALA A 56 -0.91 3.42 8.81
C ALA A 56 -1.50 4.36 9.87
N ASP A 57 -1.08 5.61 9.81
CA ASP A 57 -1.58 6.68 10.67
C ASP A 57 -2.01 7.85 9.78
N GLY A 58 -3.33 7.99 9.57
CA GLY A 58 -3.85 8.94 8.60
C GLY A 58 -3.38 8.56 7.19
N GLU A 59 -2.75 9.50 6.50
CA GLU A 59 -2.22 9.28 5.16
C GLU A 59 -0.79 8.74 5.15
N PHE A 60 -0.13 8.66 6.32
CA PHE A 60 1.28 8.30 6.39
C PHE A 60 1.51 6.88 6.86
N LEU A 61 2.59 6.29 6.37
CA LEU A 61 3.03 4.95 6.73
C LEU A 61 4.34 5.02 7.51
N PHE A 62 4.42 4.24 8.59
CA PHE A 62 5.58 4.20 9.48
C PHE A 62 6.12 2.77 9.60
N LEU A 63 7.43 2.63 9.62
CA LEU A 63 8.08 1.35 9.87
C LEU A 63 9.20 1.59 10.88
N ASP A 64 9.16 0.85 11.99
CA ASP A 64 10.14 0.98 13.09
C ASP A 64 10.27 2.44 13.57
N GLY A 65 9.16 3.17 13.57
CA GLY A 65 9.08 4.54 14.03
C GLY A 65 9.41 5.60 12.98
N ASP A 66 9.89 5.20 11.82
CA ASP A 66 10.24 6.13 10.73
C ASP A 66 9.09 6.29 9.75
N LYS A 67 8.82 7.53 9.34
CA LYS A 67 7.85 7.81 8.29
C LYS A 67 8.46 7.39 6.96
N ILE A 68 7.91 6.34 6.35
CA ILE A 68 8.47 5.78 5.12
C ILE A 68 7.58 5.98 3.91
N GLY A 69 6.30 6.26 4.09
CA GLY A 69 5.39 6.31 2.96
C GLY A 69 4.20 7.21 3.15
N THR A 70 3.50 7.44 2.05
CA THR A 70 2.29 8.24 2.00
C THR A 70 1.25 7.52 1.14
N ILE A 71 0.02 7.46 1.64
CA ILE A 71 -1.10 6.87 0.91
C ILE A 71 -1.90 8.01 0.27
N ALA A 72 -2.20 7.90 -1.01
CA ALA A 72 -3.05 8.87 -1.70
C ALA A 72 -4.26 8.15 -2.30
N ASP A 73 -5.45 8.51 -1.85
CA ASP A 73 -6.70 8.04 -2.45
C ASP A 73 -7.02 8.96 -3.63
N ILE A 74 -7.12 8.40 -4.82
CA ILE A 74 -7.32 9.18 -6.03
C ILE A 74 -8.74 8.96 -6.54
N THR A 75 -9.62 9.88 -6.17
CA THR A 75 -11.02 9.88 -6.60
C THR A 75 -11.33 11.04 -7.56
N ASP A 76 -10.46 12.06 -7.58
CA ASP A 76 -10.63 13.28 -8.35
C ASP A 76 -9.28 13.94 -8.63
N SER A 77 -9.30 15.11 -9.24
CA SER A 77 -8.09 15.86 -9.58
C SER A 77 -7.32 16.33 -8.34
N GLU A 78 -8.00 16.59 -7.23
CA GLU A 78 -7.37 16.99 -5.98
C GLU A 78 -6.54 15.82 -5.39
N GLY A 79 -7.09 14.61 -5.43
CA GLY A 79 -6.35 13.42 -5.02
C GLY A 79 -5.13 13.18 -5.87
N MET A 80 -5.23 13.43 -7.18
CA MET A 80 -4.10 13.31 -8.10
C MET A 80 -3.02 14.32 -7.77
N GLU A 81 -3.39 15.57 -7.47
CA GLU A 81 -2.45 16.61 -7.06
C GLU A 81 -1.71 16.22 -5.79
N LYS A 82 -2.42 15.66 -4.82
CA LYS A 82 -1.79 15.17 -3.58
C LYS A 82 -0.79 14.06 -3.87
N ALA A 83 -1.13 13.16 -4.78
CA ALA A 83 -0.22 12.07 -5.16
C ALA A 83 1.06 12.61 -5.80
N TYR A 84 0.95 13.62 -6.64
CA TYR A 84 2.12 14.25 -7.26
C TYR A 84 3.07 14.91 -6.25
N ARG A 85 2.56 15.29 -5.08
CA ARG A 85 3.35 15.99 -4.06
C ARG A 85 4.00 15.05 -3.05
N ILE A 86 3.83 13.75 -3.19
CA ILE A 86 4.45 12.80 -2.27
C ILE A 86 5.97 12.88 -2.36
N THR A 87 6.62 12.99 -1.20
CA THR A 87 8.07 13.07 -1.10
C THR A 87 8.69 11.98 -0.22
N THR A 88 7.85 11.14 0.40
CA THR A 88 8.32 10.01 1.22
C THR A 88 8.92 8.92 0.32
N PRO A 89 9.79 8.03 0.86
CA PRO A 89 10.42 6.97 0.07
C PRO A 89 9.45 6.04 -0.65
N TYR A 90 8.24 5.85 -0.09
CA TYR A 90 7.21 5.02 -0.71
C TYR A 90 5.96 5.84 -0.95
N ALA A 91 5.36 5.67 -2.11
CA ALA A 91 4.07 6.26 -2.46
C ALA A 91 3.10 5.13 -2.73
N VAL A 92 1.99 5.08 -1.99
CA VAL A 92 0.95 4.07 -2.16
C VAL A 92 -0.29 4.78 -2.68
N VAL A 93 -0.65 4.52 -3.92
CA VAL A 93 -1.81 5.17 -4.54
C VAL A 93 -2.98 4.21 -4.61
N ASN A 94 -4.16 4.71 -4.28
CA ASN A 94 -5.40 3.94 -4.27
C ASN A 94 -6.39 4.58 -5.24
N PRO A 95 -6.34 4.24 -6.54
CA PRO A 95 -7.27 4.81 -7.51
C PRO A 95 -8.67 4.24 -7.32
N ALA A 96 -9.68 5.11 -7.41
CA ALA A 96 -11.07 4.70 -7.31
C ALA A 96 -11.48 3.85 -8.51
N ASP A 97 -10.94 4.17 -9.68
CA ASP A 97 -11.17 3.40 -10.89
C ASP A 97 -9.90 3.40 -11.73
N TRP A 98 -9.29 2.23 -11.87
CA TRP A 98 -8.05 2.04 -12.61
C TRP A 98 -8.16 2.42 -14.09
N ARG A 99 -9.37 2.38 -14.65
CA ARG A 99 -9.58 2.70 -16.06
C ARG A 99 -9.62 4.19 -16.32
N VAL A 100 -9.91 4.99 -15.28
CA VAL A 100 -10.06 6.44 -15.40
C VAL A 100 -8.77 7.17 -14.97
N ILE A 101 -8.04 6.60 -14.02
CA ILE A 101 -6.86 7.25 -13.44
C ILE A 101 -5.62 6.98 -14.31
N PRO A 102 -4.95 8.01 -14.83
CA PRO A 102 -3.76 7.82 -15.68
C PRO A 102 -2.52 7.56 -14.81
N LEU A 103 -2.30 6.29 -14.44
CA LEU A 103 -1.14 5.91 -13.63
C LEU A 103 0.18 6.21 -14.34
N GLU A 104 0.19 6.25 -15.67
CA GLU A 104 1.39 6.59 -16.43
C GLU A 104 1.94 7.95 -16.05
N ASN A 105 1.08 8.92 -15.74
CA ASN A 105 1.51 10.25 -15.30
C ASN A 105 2.21 10.20 -13.95
N LEU A 106 1.70 9.36 -13.03
CA LEU A 106 2.35 9.15 -11.73
C LEU A 106 3.67 8.43 -11.87
N ILE A 107 3.72 7.42 -12.72
CA ILE A 107 4.94 6.67 -13.01
C ILE A 107 6.01 7.62 -13.54
N SER A 108 5.66 8.46 -14.51
CA SER A 108 6.57 9.47 -15.04
C SER A 108 7.06 10.44 -13.98
N ARG A 109 6.15 10.86 -13.11
CA ARG A 109 6.47 11.81 -12.03
C ARG A 109 7.50 11.24 -11.07
N PHE A 110 7.41 9.96 -10.74
CA PHE A 110 8.27 9.34 -9.75
C PHE A 110 9.52 8.66 -10.34
N GLN A 111 9.58 8.46 -11.65
CA GLN A 111 10.81 8.03 -12.30
C GLN A 111 11.93 9.00 -11.96
N ASN A 112 13.09 8.54 -11.70
CA ASN A 112 14.27 9.38 -11.39
C ASN A 112 14.22 10.09 -10.03
N THR A 113 13.19 9.85 -9.21
CA THR A 113 13.12 10.46 -7.86
C THR A 113 13.62 9.52 -6.77
N GLY A 114 13.69 8.21 -7.06
CA GLY A 114 13.98 7.20 -6.04
C GLY A 114 12.76 6.78 -5.22
N ILE A 115 11.62 7.42 -5.43
CA ILE A 115 10.38 7.06 -4.74
C ILE A 115 9.81 5.79 -5.37
N LYS A 116 9.49 4.80 -4.53
CA LYS A 116 8.89 3.54 -4.95
C LYS A 116 7.37 3.68 -5.02
N LEU A 117 6.80 3.44 -6.18
CA LEU A 117 5.36 3.58 -6.39
C LEU A 117 4.65 2.22 -6.24
N TYR A 118 3.70 2.17 -5.31
CA TYR A 118 2.84 1.00 -5.10
C TYR A 118 1.39 1.38 -5.43
N ALA A 119 0.70 0.48 -6.11
CA ALA A 119 -0.70 0.70 -6.47
C ALA A 119 -1.60 -0.29 -5.72
N CYS A 120 -2.67 0.20 -5.12
CA CYS A 120 -3.63 -0.65 -4.40
C CYS A 120 -4.48 -1.45 -5.40
N VAL A 121 -4.64 -2.74 -5.14
CA VAL A 121 -5.46 -3.63 -5.96
C VAL A 121 -6.44 -4.39 -5.06
N ALA A 122 -7.67 -4.58 -5.51
CA ALA A 122 -8.71 -5.23 -4.72
C ALA A 122 -9.23 -6.54 -5.32
N ASN A 123 -8.84 -6.86 -6.56
CA ASN A 123 -9.32 -8.07 -7.23
C ASN A 123 -8.34 -8.51 -8.32
N LYS A 124 -8.66 -9.65 -8.95
CA LYS A 124 -7.80 -10.25 -9.99
C LYS A 124 -7.62 -9.34 -11.21
N SER A 125 -8.67 -8.65 -11.62
CA SER A 125 -8.60 -7.72 -12.77
C SER A 125 -7.64 -6.59 -12.50
N GLU A 126 -7.73 -5.98 -11.33
CA GLU A 126 -6.84 -4.90 -10.92
C GLU A 126 -5.41 -5.41 -10.74
N ALA A 127 -5.24 -6.60 -10.20
CA ALA A 127 -3.91 -7.20 -10.05
C ALA A 127 -3.25 -7.43 -11.41
N LYS A 128 -4.02 -7.84 -12.41
CA LYS A 128 -3.52 -8.03 -13.78
C LYS A 128 -3.10 -6.69 -14.39
N LEU A 129 -3.91 -5.64 -14.23
CA LEU A 129 -3.57 -4.30 -14.68
C LEU A 129 -2.32 -3.78 -13.97
N ALA A 130 -2.21 -4.02 -12.67
CA ALA A 130 -1.04 -3.63 -11.89
C ALA A 130 0.23 -4.32 -12.38
N ARG A 131 0.14 -5.61 -12.72
CA ARG A 131 1.28 -6.37 -13.24
C ARG A 131 1.78 -5.76 -14.55
N GLU A 132 0.87 -5.40 -15.45
CA GLU A 132 1.21 -4.73 -16.69
C GLU A 132 1.86 -3.38 -16.42
N THR A 133 1.33 -2.63 -15.45
CA THR A 133 1.86 -1.34 -15.04
C THR A 133 3.24 -1.48 -14.40
N MET A 134 3.46 -2.53 -13.60
CA MET A 134 4.76 -2.79 -12.99
C MET A 134 5.87 -3.01 -14.03
N GLU A 135 5.54 -3.67 -15.14
CA GLU A 135 6.50 -3.84 -16.22
C GLU A 135 6.93 -2.50 -16.81
N VAL A 136 6.09 -1.48 -16.70
CA VAL A 136 6.37 -0.13 -17.24
C VAL A 136 7.01 0.79 -16.20
N GLY A 137 6.92 0.49 -14.90
CA GLY A 137 7.57 1.34 -13.90
C GLY A 137 6.93 1.43 -12.52
N CYS A 138 5.88 0.66 -12.25
CA CYS A 138 5.33 0.55 -10.90
C CYS A 138 6.18 -0.45 -10.11
N ASP A 139 6.52 -0.14 -8.85
CA ASP A 139 7.46 -0.92 -8.06
C ASP A 139 6.81 -2.04 -7.26
N GLY A 140 5.52 -1.94 -6.99
CA GLY A 140 4.82 -2.96 -6.22
C GLY A 140 3.32 -2.77 -6.19
N ILE A 141 2.65 -3.67 -5.49
CA ILE A 141 1.21 -3.61 -5.28
C ILE A 141 0.90 -3.68 -3.78
N ALA A 142 -0.19 -3.00 -3.38
CA ALA A 142 -0.74 -3.10 -2.04
C ALA A 142 -2.10 -3.77 -2.16
N VAL A 143 -2.22 -5.00 -1.68
CA VAL A 143 -3.44 -5.79 -1.82
C VAL A 143 -4.44 -5.38 -0.75
N VAL A 144 -5.62 -4.95 -1.20
CA VAL A 144 -6.75 -4.63 -0.34
C VAL A 144 -7.63 -5.86 -0.28
N VAL A 145 -7.82 -6.39 0.92
CA VAL A 145 -8.61 -7.61 1.13
C VAL A 145 -9.92 -7.26 1.78
N SER A 146 -11.01 -7.73 1.18
CA SER A 146 -12.34 -7.64 1.78
C SER A 146 -12.56 -8.88 2.63
N THR A 147 -13.11 -8.71 3.82
CA THR A 147 -13.58 -9.84 4.61
C THR A 147 -14.84 -10.40 3.98
N PRO A 148 -14.96 -11.72 3.90
CA PRO A 148 -16.19 -12.34 3.36
C PRO A 148 -17.42 -12.10 4.23
#